data_3bead844d8ee0ce4a42ed58e6b7e72af
#
_entry.id   3bead844d8ee0ce4a42ed58e6b7e72af
#
_cell.length_a   1.000
_cell.length_b   1.000
_cell.length_c   1.000
_cell.angle_alpha   90.00
_cell.angle_beta   90.00
_cell.angle_gamma   90.00
#
_symmetry.space_group_name_H-M   'P 1'
#
loop_
_entity.id
_entity.type
_entity.pdbx_description
1 polymer ?
#
loop_
_entity_poly.entity_id
_entity_poly.type
_entity_poly.pdbx_seq_one_letter_code
_entity_poly.pdbx_strand_id
1 'polypeptide(L)'
;MLRADMDALPFVIDGKDACIHACGHDSHTAMVLATAAKLIGHVKKGRVKLFFQPAEETLFGALKSYDDGVLDDVDYAFGAHVRPIQDIPDGTVCAAVRHTSSTFCIVELKGKVAHGSRPHLGASVVEAAVLATNAVNSLWVNPNKAWSAKVTSIDCASTATNIIPDKGKMILDIRAQDNETMTELLEKLKTAITNACACVNVTCEITFPGGVIPAAVYDEDLVDQVRKTIGEVLGEETVSYTHLRA
;
A
#
# COMPACT_ATOMS: atom_id res chain seq x y z
N MET A 1 -8.03 -12.19 -19.12
CA MET A 1 -7.74 -13.03 -17.95
C MET A 1 -8.75 -12.75 -16.84
N LEU A 2 -9.20 -13.76 -16.10
CA LEU A 2 -9.93 -13.61 -14.84
C LEU A 2 -8.98 -13.97 -13.68
N ARG A 3 -8.77 -13.05 -12.77
CA ARG A 3 -7.85 -13.20 -11.61
C ARG A 3 -8.64 -13.32 -10.31
N ALA A 4 -8.24 -14.25 -9.47
CA ALA A 4 -8.56 -14.27 -8.04
C ALA A 4 -7.27 -14.43 -7.23
N ASP A 5 -7.18 -13.75 -6.11
CA ASP A 5 -6.24 -14.10 -5.04
C ASP A 5 -6.76 -15.31 -4.26
N MET A 6 -5.87 -16.01 -3.54
CA MET A 6 -6.25 -17.27 -2.91
C MET A 6 -5.59 -17.51 -1.55
N ASP A 7 -4.79 -16.59 -1.05
CA ASP A 7 -4.07 -16.73 0.21
C ASP A 7 -4.93 -16.36 1.43
N ALA A 8 -4.58 -16.96 2.57
CA ALA A 8 -5.19 -16.68 3.87
C ALA A 8 -4.18 -15.95 4.76
N LEU A 9 -4.68 -15.20 5.72
CA LEU A 9 -3.89 -14.45 6.67
C LEU A 9 -3.66 -15.23 7.97
N PRO A 10 -2.44 -15.17 8.56
CA PRO A 10 -2.15 -15.77 9.85
C PRO A 10 -2.76 -14.92 10.98
N PHE A 11 -3.42 -15.61 11.91
CA PHE A 11 -4.01 -15.02 13.12
C PHE A 11 -3.70 -15.89 14.35
N VAL A 12 -3.83 -15.28 15.53
CA VAL A 12 -3.87 -16.02 16.80
C VAL A 12 -5.30 -15.89 17.37
N ILE A 13 -6.02 -16.98 17.40
CA ILE A 13 -7.39 -17.06 17.91
C ILE A 13 -7.40 -17.93 19.17
N ASP A 14 -7.82 -17.37 20.29
CA ASP A 14 -7.83 -18.06 21.59
C ASP A 14 -6.47 -18.69 21.97
N GLY A 15 -5.37 -17.98 21.65
CA GLY A 15 -4.00 -18.41 21.92
C GLY A 15 -3.48 -19.53 21.00
N LYS A 16 -4.17 -19.81 19.90
CA LYS A 16 -3.77 -20.81 18.88
C LYS A 16 -3.53 -20.14 17.54
N ASP A 17 -2.50 -20.58 16.84
CA ASP A 17 -2.25 -20.16 15.47
C ASP A 17 -3.36 -20.66 14.54
N ALA A 18 -3.88 -19.80 13.70
CA ALA A 18 -4.91 -20.07 12.72
C ALA A 18 -4.61 -19.32 11.42
N CYS A 19 -5.09 -19.84 10.28
CA CYS A 19 -5.12 -19.13 9.01
C CYS A 19 -6.58 -18.94 8.62
N ILE A 20 -6.98 -17.67 8.38
CA ILE A 20 -8.35 -17.34 8.01
C ILE A 20 -8.38 -16.42 6.80
N HIS A 21 -9.44 -16.50 6.02
CA HIS A 21 -9.69 -15.61 4.86
C HIS A 21 -10.33 -14.29 5.32
N ALA A 22 -9.62 -13.52 6.15
CA ALA A 22 -10.12 -12.25 6.64
C ALA A 22 -10.29 -11.18 5.55
N CYS A 23 -9.59 -11.32 4.42
CA CYS A 23 -9.70 -10.45 3.25
C CYS A 23 -10.69 -10.97 2.18
N GLY A 24 -11.27 -12.18 2.35
CA GLY A 24 -12.30 -12.73 1.46
C GLY A 24 -11.78 -13.39 0.19
N HIS A 25 -10.52 -13.80 0.14
CA HIS A 25 -9.90 -14.41 -1.06
C HIS A 25 -10.52 -15.76 -1.45
N ASP A 26 -11.09 -16.50 -0.49
CA ASP A 26 -11.90 -17.67 -0.74
C ASP A 26 -13.15 -17.36 -1.59
N SER A 27 -13.81 -16.24 -1.30
CA SER A 27 -14.95 -15.75 -2.08
C SER A 27 -14.54 -15.35 -3.50
N HIS A 28 -13.38 -14.71 -3.67
CA HIS A 28 -12.85 -14.34 -4.99
C HIS A 28 -12.56 -15.58 -5.83
N THR A 29 -11.93 -16.58 -5.23
CA THR A 29 -11.68 -17.89 -5.87
C THR A 29 -13.00 -18.56 -6.28
N ALA A 30 -14.00 -18.58 -5.40
CA ALA A 30 -15.31 -19.14 -5.69
C ALA A 30 -16.02 -18.42 -6.84
N MET A 31 -15.97 -17.08 -6.88
CA MET A 31 -16.55 -16.27 -7.97
C MET A 31 -15.91 -16.59 -9.32
N VAL A 32 -14.57 -16.69 -9.39
CA VAL A 32 -13.88 -17.03 -10.65
C VAL A 32 -14.20 -18.45 -11.08
N LEU A 33 -14.26 -19.44 -10.18
CA LEU A 33 -14.64 -20.81 -10.50
C LEU A 33 -16.09 -20.90 -11.02
N ALA A 34 -17.04 -20.24 -10.37
CA ALA A 34 -18.43 -20.21 -10.81
C ALA A 34 -18.58 -19.54 -12.18
N THR A 35 -17.85 -18.45 -12.43
CA THR A 35 -17.81 -17.77 -13.73
C THR A 35 -17.22 -18.67 -14.79
N ALA A 36 -16.11 -19.36 -14.50
CA ALA A 36 -15.47 -20.30 -15.42
C ALA A 36 -16.44 -21.41 -15.86
N ALA A 37 -17.16 -22.01 -14.88
CA ALA A 37 -18.15 -23.04 -15.18
C ALA A 37 -19.25 -22.54 -16.14
N LYS A 38 -19.68 -21.29 -16.01
CA LYS A 38 -20.66 -20.67 -16.90
C LYS A 38 -20.11 -20.31 -18.29
N LEU A 39 -18.79 -20.10 -18.41
CA LEU A 39 -18.14 -19.77 -19.68
C LEU A 39 -17.86 -21.00 -20.57
N ILE A 40 -17.89 -22.21 -20.01
CA ILE A 40 -17.64 -23.44 -20.78
C ILE A 40 -18.66 -23.54 -21.92
N GLY A 41 -18.17 -23.66 -23.16
CA GLY A 41 -18.98 -23.71 -24.37
C GLY A 41 -19.55 -22.37 -24.83
N HIS A 42 -19.37 -21.28 -24.10
CA HIS A 42 -19.90 -19.96 -24.45
C HIS A 42 -18.87 -19.00 -25.02
N VAL A 43 -17.56 -19.27 -24.86
CA VAL A 43 -16.48 -18.47 -25.44
C VAL A 43 -16.41 -18.74 -26.95
N LYS A 44 -16.86 -17.79 -27.77
CA LYS A 44 -16.92 -17.93 -29.23
C LYS A 44 -15.67 -17.46 -29.95
N LYS A 45 -14.93 -16.52 -29.36
CA LYS A 45 -13.68 -15.96 -29.90
C LYS A 45 -12.69 -15.72 -28.78
N GLY A 46 -11.41 -15.88 -29.08
CA GLY A 46 -10.34 -15.71 -28.11
C GLY A 46 -10.30 -16.82 -27.06
N ARG A 47 -9.74 -16.53 -25.93
CA ARG A 47 -9.60 -17.46 -24.80
C ARG A 47 -9.71 -16.70 -23.47
N VAL A 48 -10.15 -17.40 -22.44
CA VAL A 48 -10.22 -16.90 -21.09
C VAL A 48 -9.17 -17.65 -20.26
N LYS A 49 -8.15 -16.92 -19.77
CA LYS A 49 -7.17 -17.44 -18.84
C LYS A 49 -7.71 -17.25 -17.42
N LEU A 50 -7.73 -18.31 -16.63
CA LEU A 50 -8.02 -18.24 -15.19
C LEU A 50 -6.72 -18.20 -14.44
N PHE A 51 -6.57 -17.22 -13.55
CA PHE A 51 -5.37 -17.07 -12.75
C PHE A 51 -5.73 -16.99 -11.27
N PHE A 52 -5.24 -17.96 -10.50
CA PHE A 52 -5.39 -18.02 -9.05
C PHE A 52 -4.05 -17.61 -8.43
N GLN A 53 -3.99 -16.37 -7.95
CA GLN A 53 -2.77 -15.74 -7.48
C GLN A 53 -2.50 -16.09 -6.02
N PRO A 54 -1.37 -16.73 -5.68
CA PRO A 54 -0.92 -16.89 -4.31
C PRO A 54 -0.26 -15.62 -3.78
N ALA A 55 -0.09 -15.52 -2.46
CA ALA A 55 0.75 -14.54 -1.77
C ALA A 55 0.44 -13.07 -2.18
N GLU A 56 -0.85 -12.72 -2.27
CA GLU A 56 -1.28 -11.35 -2.57
C GLU A 56 -0.88 -10.42 -1.44
N GLU A 57 -1.15 -10.82 -0.19
CA GLU A 57 -0.94 -10.03 1.03
C GLU A 57 0.55 -9.71 1.30
N THR A 58 1.45 -10.44 0.67
CA THR A 58 2.90 -10.20 0.76
C THR A 58 3.46 -9.44 -0.44
N LEU A 59 2.63 -9.17 -1.46
CA LEU A 59 2.98 -8.57 -2.76
C LEU A 59 3.91 -9.43 -3.64
N PHE A 60 4.56 -10.46 -3.08
CA PHE A 60 5.48 -11.32 -3.81
C PHE A 60 4.78 -12.12 -4.91
N GLY A 61 3.52 -12.54 -4.68
CA GLY A 61 2.77 -13.33 -5.64
C GLY A 61 2.52 -12.60 -6.95
N ALA A 62 2.18 -11.32 -6.91
CA ALA A 62 1.97 -10.50 -8.10
C ALA A 62 3.28 -10.29 -8.88
N LEU A 63 4.36 -9.89 -8.20
CA LEU A 63 5.67 -9.67 -8.82
C LEU A 63 6.22 -10.95 -9.44
N LYS A 64 6.18 -12.07 -8.70
CA LYS A 64 6.63 -13.36 -9.21
C LYS A 64 5.83 -13.81 -10.44
N SER A 65 4.51 -13.61 -10.44
CA SER A 65 3.66 -13.96 -11.57
C SER A 65 3.95 -13.10 -12.81
N TYR A 66 4.29 -11.82 -12.59
CA TYR A 66 4.73 -10.94 -13.67
C TYR A 66 6.07 -11.43 -14.27
N ASP A 67 7.05 -11.73 -13.42
CA ASP A 67 8.36 -12.23 -13.84
C ASP A 67 8.26 -13.59 -14.55
N ASP A 68 7.30 -14.43 -14.18
CA ASP A 68 7.02 -15.73 -14.81
C ASP A 68 6.23 -15.60 -16.13
N GLY A 69 5.92 -14.39 -16.59
CA GLY A 69 5.25 -14.14 -17.86
C GLY A 69 3.76 -14.50 -17.88
N VAL A 70 3.11 -14.56 -16.72
CA VAL A 70 1.66 -14.89 -16.65
C VAL A 70 0.80 -13.89 -17.43
N LEU A 71 1.27 -12.66 -17.61
CA LEU A 71 0.57 -11.58 -18.31
C LEU A 71 0.92 -11.44 -19.80
N ASP A 72 1.96 -12.13 -20.30
CA ASP A 72 2.53 -11.90 -21.65
C ASP A 72 1.54 -12.10 -22.80
N ASP A 73 0.53 -12.94 -22.62
CA ASP A 73 -0.51 -13.24 -23.60
C ASP A 73 -1.92 -12.74 -23.22
N VAL A 74 -1.97 -11.68 -22.37
CA VAL A 74 -3.20 -11.14 -21.80
C VAL A 74 -3.49 -9.76 -22.35
N ASP A 75 -4.57 -9.62 -23.14
CA ASP A 75 -5.02 -8.32 -23.64
C ASP A 75 -5.78 -7.53 -22.55
N TYR A 76 -6.61 -8.24 -21.75
CA TYR A 76 -7.43 -7.65 -20.68
C TYR A 76 -7.38 -8.52 -19.43
N ALA A 77 -7.26 -7.88 -18.27
CA ALA A 77 -7.32 -8.53 -16.96
C ALA A 77 -8.48 -7.97 -16.16
N PHE A 78 -9.24 -8.87 -15.54
CA PHE A 78 -10.34 -8.54 -14.64
C PHE A 78 -10.20 -9.35 -13.35
N GLY A 79 -10.38 -8.68 -12.22
CA GLY A 79 -10.47 -9.28 -10.89
C GLY A 79 -11.57 -8.60 -10.09
N ALA A 80 -12.20 -9.34 -9.19
CA ALA A 80 -13.17 -8.79 -8.26
C ALA A 80 -12.61 -8.89 -6.84
N HIS A 81 -13.00 -7.95 -5.97
CA HIS A 81 -12.66 -7.98 -4.55
C HIS A 81 -13.87 -7.59 -3.71
N VAL A 82 -14.18 -8.39 -2.69
CA VAL A 82 -15.17 -8.02 -1.68
C VAL A 82 -14.67 -6.82 -0.88
N ARG A 83 -15.55 -5.90 -0.52
CA ARG A 83 -15.19 -4.70 0.22
C ARG A 83 -16.01 -4.59 1.50
N PRO A 84 -15.43 -4.05 2.57
CA PRO A 84 -16.18 -3.80 3.80
C PRO A 84 -17.26 -2.75 3.57
N ILE A 85 -18.32 -2.82 4.36
CA ILE A 85 -19.48 -1.90 4.28
C ILE A 85 -19.10 -0.42 4.49
N GLN A 86 -17.94 -0.15 5.12
CA GLN A 86 -17.39 1.19 5.29
C GLN A 86 -16.90 1.81 3.97
N ASP A 87 -16.55 0.97 2.99
CA ASP A 87 -16.04 1.42 1.70
C ASP A 87 -17.14 1.43 0.63
N ILE A 88 -17.99 0.39 0.60
CA ILE A 88 -19.07 0.22 -0.38
C ILE A 88 -20.33 -0.20 0.37
N PRO A 89 -21.48 0.49 0.17
CA PRO A 89 -22.74 0.09 0.79
C PRO A 89 -23.15 -1.34 0.43
N ASP A 90 -23.75 -2.03 1.39
CA ASP A 90 -24.28 -3.38 1.16
C ASP A 90 -25.28 -3.41 0.01
N GLY A 91 -25.27 -4.49 -0.77
CA GLY A 91 -26.13 -4.65 -1.95
C GLY A 91 -25.69 -3.84 -3.17
N THR A 92 -24.54 -3.17 -3.13
CA THR A 92 -24.01 -2.42 -4.28
C THR A 92 -22.72 -3.01 -4.82
N VAL A 93 -22.40 -2.70 -6.09
CA VAL A 93 -21.21 -3.15 -6.81
C VAL A 93 -20.52 -1.96 -7.44
N CYS A 94 -19.21 -1.85 -7.27
CA CYS A 94 -18.39 -0.84 -7.91
C CYS A 94 -17.66 -1.42 -9.12
N ALA A 95 -17.68 -0.73 -10.24
CA ALA A 95 -17.05 -1.18 -11.48
C ALA A 95 -15.51 -1.20 -11.42
N ALA A 96 -14.91 -0.39 -10.55
CA ALA A 96 -13.48 -0.37 -10.34
C ALA A 96 -13.14 -0.02 -8.90
N VAL A 97 -12.23 -0.76 -8.30
CA VAL A 97 -11.60 -0.43 -7.02
C VAL A 97 -10.26 0.25 -7.32
N ARG A 98 -10.21 1.55 -7.13
CA ARG A 98 -9.02 2.34 -7.46
C ARG A 98 -8.02 2.28 -6.29
N HIS A 99 -6.85 1.71 -6.53
CA HIS A 99 -5.75 1.64 -5.55
C HIS A 99 -4.81 2.81 -5.72
N THR A 100 -4.48 3.46 -4.60
CA THR A 100 -3.44 4.49 -4.54
C THR A 100 -2.06 3.86 -4.52
N SER A 101 -1.03 4.63 -4.87
CA SER A 101 0.35 4.24 -4.60
C SER A 101 0.61 4.26 -3.10
N SER A 102 1.34 3.28 -2.60
CA SER A 102 1.69 3.18 -1.18
C SER A 102 3.09 2.60 -0.97
N THR A 103 3.71 3.02 0.12
CA THR A 103 4.96 2.45 0.61
C THR A 103 5.14 2.79 2.09
N PHE A 104 6.06 2.11 2.74
CA PHE A 104 6.56 2.56 4.03
C PHE A 104 8.07 2.80 3.95
N CYS A 105 8.55 3.69 4.79
CA CYS A 105 9.95 4.02 4.83
C CYS A 105 10.49 3.81 6.24
N ILE A 106 11.72 3.30 6.30
CA ILE A 106 12.51 3.18 7.53
C ILE A 106 13.64 4.19 7.45
N VAL A 107 13.79 4.99 8.50
CA VAL A 107 14.88 5.95 8.67
C VAL A 107 15.71 5.51 9.87
N GLU A 108 16.92 5.04 9.60
CA GLU A 108 17.91 4.74 10.62
C GLU A 108 18.71 6.03 10.93
N LEU A 109 18.73 6.44 12.21
CA LEU A 109 19.39 7.65 12.66
C LEU A 109 20.69 7.29 13.39
N LYS A 110 21.78 8.01 13.06
CA LYS A 110 23.07 7.82 13.70
C LYS A 110 23.65 9.19 14.13
N GLY A 111 23.74 9.36 15.43
CA GLY A 111 24.26 10.54 16.08
C GLY A 111 25.55 10.31 16.83
N LYS A 112 25.71 10.99 17.97
CA LYS A 112 26.85 10.87 18.86
C LYS A 112 26.39 10.91 20.31
N VAL A 113 26.79 9.91 21.10
CA VAL A 113 26.48 9.82 22.53
C VAL A 113 27.18 10.95 23.32
N ALA A 114 26.47 11.51 24.29
CA ALA A 114 27.02 12.44 25.26
C ALA A 114 26.21 12.44 26.55
N HIS A 115 26.78 13.03 27.59
CA HIS A 115 26.06 13.27 28.84
C HIS A 115 25.05 14.40 28.64
N GLY A 116 23.81 14.27 29.14
CA GLY A 116 22.73 15.23 28.95
C GLY A 116 23.02 16.65 29.43
N SER A 117 23.94 16.81 30.43
CA SER A 117 24.40 18.14 30.85
C SER A 117 25.49 18.75 29.96
N ARG A 118 25.95 18.04 28.92
CA ARG A 118 26.99 18.48 27.98
C ARG A 118 26.53 18.23 26.52
N PRO A 119 25.38 18.76 26.10
CA PRO A 119 24.81 18.46 24.80
C PRO A 119 25.67 18.91 23.62
N HIS A 120 26.52 19.91 23.80
CA HIS A 120 27.46 20.42 22.79
C HIS A 120 28.53 19.40 22.35
N LEU A 121 28.70 18.30 23.09
CA LEU A 121 29.66 17.22 22.78
C LEU A 121 28.99 16.06 22.04
N GLY A 122 27.64 16.04 21.96
CA GLY A 122 26.83 14.99 21.33
C GLY A 122 26.15 15.42 20.03
N ALA A 123 25.39 14.47 19.45
CA ALA A 123 24.45 14.70 18.37
C ALA A 123 23.21 13.82 18.65
N SER A 124 22.12 14.45 19.03
CA SER A 124 20.92 13.78 19.56
C SER A 124 20.04 13.24 18.43
N VAL A 125 19.86 11.93 18.38
CA VAL A 125 18.89 11.33 17.44
C VAL A 125 17.45 11.64 17.83
N VAL A 126 17.16 11.96 19.11
CA VAL A 126 15.82 12.41 19.55
C VAL A 126 15.50 13.77 18.93
N GLU A 127 16.42 14.73 18.97
CA GLU A 127 16.24 16.04 18.34
C GLU A 127 16.09 15.91 16.82
N ALA A 128 16.91 15.04 16.19
CA ALA A 128 16.79 14.75 14.77
C ALA A 128 15.42 14.18 14.40
N ALA A 129 14.89 13.22 15.17
CA ALA A 129 13.59 12.62 14.94
C ALA A 129 12.45 13.64 15.08
N VAL A 130 12.52 14.55 16.05
CA VAL A 130 11.53 15.63 16.22
C VAL A 130 11.58 16.58 15.03
N LEU A 131 12.77 17.04 14.62
CA LEU A 131 12.92 17.94 13.47
C LEU A 131 12.48 17.27 12.17
N ALA A 132 12.84 16.01 11.95
CA ALA A 132 12.43 15.24 10.79
C ALA A 132 10.90 15.06 10.75
N THR A 133 10.25 14.79 11.87
CA THR A 133 8.79 14.69 11.97
C THR A 133 8.12 16.02 11.59
N ASN A 134 8.63 17.13 12.09
CA ASN A 134 8.11 18.45 11.75
C ASN A 134 8.34 18.78 10.26
N ALA A 135 9.49 18.42 9.70
CA ALA A 135 9.79 18.61 8.28
C ALA A 135 8.84 17.79 7.40
N VAL A 136 8.57 16.53 7.75
CA VAL A 136 7.58 15.68 7.05
C VAL A 136 6.19 16.28 7.10
N ASN A 137 5.74 16.75 8.27
CA ASN A 137 4.43 17.39 8.43
C ASN A 137 4.30 18.74 7.71
N SER A 138 5.42 19.35 7.33
CA SER A 138 5.48 20.63 6.59
C SER A 138 5.63 20.44 5.07
N LEU A 139 5.64 19.20 4.58
CA LEU A 139 5.73 18.94 3.14
C LEU A 139 4.47 19.40 2.41
N TRP A 140 4.69 19.91 1.21
CA TRP A 140 3.64 20.26 0.26
C TRP A 140 3.90 19.59 -1.08
N VAL A 141 2.88 18.87 -1.55
CA VAL A 141 2.73 18.38 -2.92
C VAL A 141 1.50 19.08 -3.50
N ASN A 142 1.19 18.88 -4.76
CA ASN A 142 0.03 19.52 -5.39
C ASN A 142 -1.25 19.33 -4.54
N PRO A 143 -1.89 20.39 -4.04
CA PRO A 143 -3.05 20.29 -3.15
C PRO A 143 -4.30 19.68 -3.80
N ASN A 144 -4.34 19.60 -5.14
CA ASN A 144 -5.41 18.93 -5.88
C ASN A 144 -5.23 17.42 -5.96
N LYS A 145 -4.14 16.88 -5.43
CA LYS A 145 -3.85 15.45 -5.38
C LYS A 145 -3.97 14.93 -3.95
N ALA A 146 -4.60 13.77 -3.78
CA ALA A 146 -4.67 13.13 -2.48
C ALA A 146 -3.33 12.45 -2.14
N TRP A 147 -2.79 12.74 -0.97
CA TRP A 147 -1.56 12.15 -0.47
C TRP A 147 -1.49 12.20 1.06
N SER A 148 -0.67 11.35 1.63
CA SER A 148 -0.30 11.41 3.05
C SER A 148 1.11 10.88 3.28
N ALA A 149 1.81 11.45 4.25
CA ALA A 149 3.06 10.95 4.78
C ALA A 149 3.02 11.14 6.30
N LYS A 150 3.08 10.03 7.05
CA LYS A 150 2.97 10.06 8.51
C LYS A 150 4.05 9.25 9.15
N VAL A 151 4.72 9.87 10.14
CA VAL A 151 5.59 9.14 11.07
C VAL A 151 4.68 8.32 11.98
N THR A 152 4.83 7.00 11.92
CA THR A 152 4.02 6.03 12.66
C THR A 152 4.77 5.40 13.83
N SER A 153 6.10 5.49 13.84
CA SER A 153 6.94 5.02 14.95
C SER A 153 8.21 5.84 15.06
N ILE A 154 8.63 6.10 16.29
CA ILE A 154 9.94 6.65 16.65
C ILE A 154 10.49 5.84 17.81
N ASP A 155 11.67 5.29 17.63
CA ASP A 155 12.43 4.60 18.67
C ASP A 155 13.83 5.24 18.77
N CYS A 156 14.06 5.95 19.87
CA CYS A 156 15.32 6.65 20.16
C CYS A 156 15.72 6.40 21.62
N ALA A 157 15.58 5.17 22.10
CA ALA A 157 15.80 4.82 23.49
C ALA A 157 17.26 4.98 23.89
N SER A 158 17.47 5.53 25.08
CA SER A 158 18.78 5.54 25.77
C SER A 158 18.80 4.51 26.89
N THR A 159 19.99 4.03 27.22
CA THR A 159 20.19 3.08 28.34
C THR A 159 20.13 3.74 29.72
N ALA A 160 20.21 5.07 29.79
CA ALA A 160 20.16 5.83 31.02
C ALA A 160 19.55 7.22 30.79
N THR A 161 18.88 7.75 31.82
CA THR A 161 18.12 9.02 31.76
C THR A 161 18.98 10.27 31.51
N ASN A 162 20.29 10.19 31.77
CA ASN A 162 21.22 11.29 31.60
C ASN A 162 22.18 11.14 30.38
N ILE A 163 21.83 10.24 29.45
CA ILE A 163 22.60 10.00 28.23
C ILE A 163 21.79 10.45 27.00
N ILE A 164 22.40 11.22 26.12
CA ILE A 164 21.91 11.55 24.79
C ILE A 164 22.13 10.33 23.91
N PRO A 165 21.07 9.71 23.33
CA PRO A 165 21.20 8.54 22.49
C PRO A 165 21.79 8.89 21.12
N ASP A 166 22.58 7.96 20.58
CA ASP A 166 23.25 8.08 19.28
C ASP A 166 22.67 7.18 18.19
N LYS A 167 21.67 6.37 18.53
CA LYS A 167 20.96 5.50 17.58
C LYS A 167 19.47 5.68 17.72
N GLY A 168 18.79 5.74 16.58
CA GLY A 168 17.33 5.85 16.55
C GLY A 168 16.78 5.29 15.24
N LYS A 169 15.49 5.04 15.26
CA LYS A 169 14.74 4.53 14.12
C LYS A 169 13.40 5.25 14.02
N MET A 170 13.02 5.61 12.80
CA MET A 170 11.67 6.10 12.51
C MET A 170 11.04 5.22 11.45
N ILE A 171 9.72 5.07 11.49
CA ILE A 171 8.93 4.41 10.46
C ILE A 171 7.85 5.39 10.00
N LEU A 172 7.65 5.45 8.69
CA LEU A 172 6.64 6.31 8.06
C LEU A 172 5.75 5.49 7.13
N ASP A 173 4.44 5.73 7.17
CA ASP A 173 3.48 5.29 6.15
C ASP A 173 3.30 6.41 5.12
N ILE A 174 3.35 6.07 3.83
CA ILE A 174 3.34 7.04 2.74
C ILE A 174 2.35 6.56 1.69
N ARG A 175 1.44 7.45 1.28
CA ARG A 175 0.42 7.17 0.29
C ARG A 175 0.28 8.34 -0.68
N ALA A 176 -0.02 8.03 -1.94
CA ALA A 176 -0.29 9.04 -2.95
C ALA A 176 -1.32 8.55 -3.96
N GLN A 177 -2.13 9.46 -4.46
CA GLN A 177 -3.20 9.18 -5.41
C GLN A 177 -2.70 8.50 -6.68
N ASP A 178 -1.53 8.90 -7.16
CA ASP A 178 -0.92 8.40 -8.40
C ASP A 178 0.61 8.30 -8.28
N ASN A 179 1.22 7.66 -9.28
CA ASN A 179 2.65 7.35 -9.27
C ASN A 179 3.54 8.59 -9.40
N GLU A 180 3.09 9.63 -10.12
CA GLU A 180 3.80 10.88 -10.26
C GLU A 180 3.88 11.63 -8.92
N THR A 181 2.73 11.74 -8.25
CA THR A 181 2.63 12.34 -6.90
C THR A 181 3.48 11.57 -5.88
N MET A 182 3.50 10.23 -5.96
CA MET A 182 4.35 9.40 -5.10
C MET A 182 5.83 9.71 -5.33
N THR A 183 6.27 9.79 -6.57
CA THR A 183 7.67 10.10 -6.92
C THR A 183 8.08 11.45 -6.35
N GLU A 184 7.28 12.51 -6.60
CA GLU A 184 7.52 13.85 -6.06
C GLU A 184 7.57 13.85 -4.53
N LEU A 185 6.62 13.16 -3.88
CA LEU A 185 6.53 13.08 -2.42
C LEU A 185 7.77 12.41 -1.81
N LEU A 186 8.24 11.31 -2.40
CA LEU A 186 9.41 10.57 -1.91
C LEU A 186 10.71 11.39 -2.05
N GLU A 187 10.88 12.15 -3.12
CA GLU A 187 12.03 13.03 -3.31
C GLU A 187 12.05 14.16 -2.27
N LYS A 188 10.91 14.81 -2.07
CA LYS A 188 10.75 15.87 -1.07
C LYS A 188 10.95 15.33 0.35
N LEU A 189 10.41 14.16 0.65
CA LEU A 189 10.53 13.50 1.95
C LEU A 189 11.99 13.18 2.28
N LYS A 190 12.73 12.56 1.34
CA LYS A 190 14.16 12.28 1.51
C LYS A 190 14.96 13.54 1.80
N THR A 191 14.72 14.58 1.03
CA THR A 191 15.40 15.88 1.20
C THR A 191 15.08 16.50 2.55
N ALA A 192 13.81 16.52 2.94
CA ALA A 192 13.36 17.12 4.21
C ALA A 192 13.97 16.40 5.43
N ILE A 193 13.92 15.07 5.45
CA ILE A 193 14.47 14.27 6.54
C ILE A 193 15.99 14.44 6.63
N THR A 194 16.69 14.35 5.50
CA THR A 194 18.15 14.48 5.46
C THR A 194 18.60 15.85 5.99
N ASN A 195 17.95 16.93 5.54
CA ASN A 195 18.30 18.28 5.99
C ASN A 195 17.94 18.51 7.46
N ALA A 196 16.80 17.98 7.93
CA ALA A 196 16.42 18.05 9.34
C ALA A 196 17.44 17.35 10.24
N CYS A 197 17.89 16.17 9.86
CA CYS A 197 18.94 15.45 10.59
C CYS A 197 20.27 16.21 10.59
N ALA A 198 20.66 16.78 9.45
CA ALA A 198 21.89 17.55 9.30
C ALA A 198 21.93 18.80 10.21
N CYS A 199 20.78 19.43 10.49
CA CYS A 199 20.68 20.58 11.39
C CYS A 199 21.25 20.30 12.80
N VAL A 200 21.21 19.05 13.24
CA VAL A 200 21.68 18.62 14.58
C VAL A 200 22.87 17.65 14.49
N ASN A 201 23.59 17.65 13.37
CA ASN A 201 24.76 16.82 13.12
C ASN A 201 24.48 15.29 13.23
N VAL A 202 23.27 14.85 12.93
CA VAL A 202 22.87 13.45 12.84
C VAL A 202 22.87 13.03 11.38
N THR A 203 23.36 11.84 11.08
CA THR A 203 23.23 11.21 9.75
C THR A 203 22.02 10.30 9.74
N CYS A 204 21.42 10.13 8.57
CA CYS A 204 20.30 9.20 8.40
C CYS A 204 20.49 8.33 7.15
N GLU A 205 19.99 7.10 7.24
CA GLU A 205 19.82 6.19 6.12
C GLU A 205 18.33 5.95 5.92
N ILE A 206 17.86 6.16 4.69
CA ILE A 206 16.43 6.08 4.34
C ILE A 206 16.25 4.91 3.37
N THR A 207 15.47 3.92 3.79
CA THR A 207 15.18 2.72 2.99
C THR A 207 13.68 2.52 2.81
N PHE A 208 13.29 1.84 1.73
CA PHE A 208 11.91 1.48 1.39
C PHE A 208 11.82 -0.04 1.26
N PRO A 209 11.70 -0.77 2.36
CA PRO A 209 11.57 -2.23 2.32
C PRO A 209 10.31 -2.65 1.57
N GLY A 210 10.44 -3.60 0.64
CA GLY A 210 9.33 -4.02 -0.22
C GLY A 210 9.04 -3.10 -1.42
N GLY A 211 9.80 -1.99 -1.57
CA GLY A 211 9.63 -1.07 -2.70
C GLY A 211 8.38 -0.20 -2.60
N VAL A 212 7.95 0.35 -3.72
CA VAL A 212 6.75 1.18 -3.85
C VAL A 212 5.69 0.39 -4.59
N ILE A 213 4.53 0.23 -3.99
CA ILE A 213 3.35 -0.32 -4.66
C ILE A 213 2.82 0.78 -5.56
N PRO A 214 2.76 0.58 -6.89
CA PRO A 214 2.25 1.59 -7.79
C PRO A 214 0.74 1.78 -7.62
N ALA A 215 0.26 3.00 -7.89
CA ALA A 215 -1.15 3.24 -8.09
C ALA A 215 -1.63 2.46 -9.32
N ALA A 216 -2.81 1.87 -9.22
CA ALA A 216 -3.36 1.12 -10.34
C ALA A 216 -3.77 2.05 -11.49
N VAL A 217 -3.46 1.62 -12.70
CA VAL A 217 -3.92 2.23 -13.95
C VAL A 217 -5.00 1.35 -14.55
N TYR A 218 -6.11 1.95 -14.94
CA TYR A 218 -7.29 1.25 -15.43
C TYR A 218 -7.51 1.52 -16.91
N ASP A 219 -8.05 0.52 -17.60
CA ASP A 219 -8.69 0.70 -18.89
C ASP A 219 -10.09 1.27 -18.66
N GLU A 220 -10.26 2.56 -18.90
CA GLU A 220 -11.54 3.25 -18.61
C GLU A 220 -12.67 2.76 -19.52
N ASP A 221 -12.39 2.30 -20.74
CA ASP A 221 -13.38 1.71 -21.62
C ASP A 221 -13.91 0.38 -21.05
N LEU A 222 -12.99 -0.44 -20.48
CA LEU A 222 -13.39 -1.67 -19.79
C LEU A 222 -14.17 -1.36 -18.52
N VAL A 223 -13.78 -0.36 -17.73
CA VAL A 223 -14.52 0.08 -16.54
C VAL A 223 -15.94 0.52 -16.91
N ASP A 224 -16.11 1.27 -17.99
CA ASP A 224 -17.42 1.72 -18.47
C ASP A 224 -18.30 0.54 -18.93
N GLN A 225 -17.72 -0.45 -19.60
CA GLN A 225 -18.42 -1.67 -19.97
C GLN A 225 -18.87 -2.46 -18.73
N VAL A 226 -18.01 -2.60 -17.73
CA VAL A 226 -18.34 -3.27 -16.46
C VAL A 226 -19.47 -2.53 -15.75
N ARG A 227 -19.39 -1.19 -15.66
CA ARG A 227 -20.43 -0.36 -15.04
C ARG A 227 -21.80 -0.56 -15.70
N LYS A 228 -21.84 -0.50 -17.03
CA LYS A 228 -23.04 -0.74 -17.80
C LYS A 228 -23.60 -2.14 -17.55
N THR A 229 -22.73 -3.16 -17.54
CA THR A 229 -23.14 -4.55 -17.30
C THR A 229 -23.71 -4.73 -15.87
N ILE A 230 -23.14 -4.08 -14.86
CA ILE A 230 -23.69 -4.10 -13.49
C ILE A 230 -25.11 -3.54 -13.49
N GLY A 231 -25.34 -2.37 -14.10
CA GLY A 231 -26.69 -1.76 -14.20
C GLY A 231 -27.68 -2.65 -14.95
N GLU A 232 -27.26 -3.25 -16.07
CA GLU A 232 -28.13 -4.15 -16.87
C GLU A 232 -28.49 -5.45 -16.13
N VAL A 233 -27.61 -6.00 -15.31
CA VAL A 233 -27.79 -7.31 -14.63
C VAL A 233 -28.43 -7.17 -13.26
N LEU A 234 -28.03 -6.14 -12.49
CA LEU A 234 -28.42 -5.99 -11.10
C LEU A 234 -29.35 -4.79 -10.85
N GLY A 235 -29.49 -3.88 -11.80
CA GLY A 235 -30.21 -2.62 -11.68
C GLY A 235 -29.28 -1.42 -11.49
N GLU A 236 -29.63 -0.29 -12.07
CA GLU A 236 -28.82 0.95 -12.00
C GLU A 236 -28.62 1.45 -10.57
N GLU A 237 -29.56 1.16 -9.68
CA GLU A 237 -29.50 1.51 -8.27
C GLU A 237 -28.41 0.77 -7.49
N THR A 238 -27.91 -0.35 -8.02
CA THR A 238 -26.83 -1.13 -7.41
C THR A 238 -25.44 -0.63 -7.79
N VAL A 239 -25.33 0.26 -8.78
CA VAL A 239 -24.06 0.80 -9.24
C VAL A 239 -23.51 1.78 -8.22
N SER A 240 -22.37 1.45 -7.63
CA SER A 240 -21.67 2.30 -6.67
C SER A 240 -20.38 2.87 -7.26
N TYR A 241 -19.89 3.94 -6.65
CA TYR A 241 -18.64 4.59 -6.99
C TYR A 241 -17.73 4.60 -5.77
N THR A 242 -16.54 4.03 -5.87
CA THR A 242 -15.54 4.19 -4.81
C THR A 242 -14.82 5.51 -4.99
N HIS A 243 -14.84 6.33 -3.95
CA HIS A 243 -13.89 7.43 -3.81
C HIS A 243 -12.74 6.93 -2.94
N LEU A 244 -11.55 6.80 -3.53
CA LEU A 244 -10.36 6.53 -2.75
C LEU A 244 -10.09 7.71 -1.82
N ARG A 245 -10.10 7.41 -0.52
CA ARG A 245 -9.40 8.25 0.45
C ARG A 245 -7.97 7.73 0.51
N ALA A 246 -7.03 8.60 0.15
CA ALA A 246 -5.62 8.39 0.42
C ALA A 246 -5.36 8.39 1.92
#